data_f11f1e609a6072d75075f12c5e86ede2
#
_entry.id   f11f1e609a6072d75075f12c5e86ede2
#
_cell.length_a   1.000
_cell.length_b   1.000
_cell.length_c   1.000
_cell.angle_alpha   90.00
_cell.angle_beta   90.00
_cell.angle_gamma   90.00
#
_symmetry.space_group_name_H-M   'P 1'
#
loop_
_entity.id
_entity.type
_entity.pdbx_description
1 polymer ?
#
loop_
_entity_poly.entity_id
_entity_poly.type
_entity_poly.pdbx_seq_one_letter_code
_entity_poly.pdbx_strand_id
1 'polypeptide(L)'
;SKLPTISILHTGGTIASKIDYETGGVSAQFTPSEILKNVPELGKIANLECKLISNIFSEDLTFKDYNKLAKEIEKEVKRGVKGVIITHGTDTLHYSSAALSFMFENLPIPVVFVGAQRSSDRGSSDASLNLICAAQFIVNTNYSGVCVCMHKSMDDNSCLIISGVKARKLHSSRRDAFKAVNDIPISEIDIKGKILSGKSKFSKVEGKLKVHLLKENLKVGILRGHPHMNVKEVSCFSGFDGLILEGTGLGHFPIHESNKGIFKELKKLSKEMPLVMTSQTVFGRVNMDVYSTGRELQEFVISGEDMLTEVAFIKLAFLLSNFKKEVNSLIREDLKGEINKRISDEFL
;
A
#
# COMPACT_ATOMS: atom_id res chain seq x y z
N SER A 1 -21.62 7.38 27.47
CA SER A 1 -21.73 6.44 26.33
C SER A 1 -20.53 5.51 26.32
N LYS A 2 -20.73 4.24 26.01
CA LYS A 2 -19.67 3.26 25.92
C LYS A 2 -18.77 3.63 24.72
N LEU A 3 -17.44 3.70 24.94
CA LEU A 3 -16.49 3.99 23.89
C LEU A 3 -16.55 2.92 22.78
N PRO A 4 -16.36 3.29 21.50
CA PRO A 4 -16.31 2.31 20.41
C PRO A 4 -15.08 1.41 20.56
N THR A 5 -15.15 0.20 20.03
CA THR A 5 -14.03 -0.74 20.02
C THR A 5 -13.23 -0.60 18.73
N ILE A 6 -11.92 -0.47 18.86
CA ILE A 6 -10.93 -0.52 17.77
C ILE A 6 -10.03 -1.73 17.98
N SER A 7 -9.90 -2.56 16.96
CA SER A 7 -8.93 -3.63 16.91
C SER A 7 -7.60 -3.16 16.36
N ILE A 8 -6.51 -3.43 17.06
CA ILE A 8 -5.15 -3.17 16.58
C ILE A 8 -4.50 -4.52 16.27
N LEU A 9 -4.17 -4.72 15.01
CA LEU A 9 -3.52 -5.93 14.51
C LEU A 9 -2.05 -5.62 14.21
N HIS A 10 -1.14 -6.23 14.95
CA HIS A 10 0.30 -6.01 14.79
C HIS A 10 0.91 -7.04 13.85
N THR A 11 1.66 -6.57 12.85
CA THR A 11 2.33 -7.42 11.86
C THR A 11 3.85 -7.37 11.95
N GLY A 12 4.41 -6.35 12.58
CA GLY A 12 5.83 -6.09 12.70
C GLY A 12 6.15 -4.59 12.74
N GLY A 13 7.41 -4.25 12.67
CA GLY A 13 7.88 -2.87 12.67
C GLY A 13 8.14 -2.29 14.06
N THR A 14 8.59 -1.05 14.09
CA THR A 14 9.15 -0.39 15.28
C THR A 14 8.10 0.14 16.26
N ILE A 15 6.83 0.20 15.86
CA ILE A 15 5.76 0.84 16.65
C ILE A 15 5.44 0.10 17.96
N ALA A 16 5.72 -1.21 18.03
CA ALA A 16 5.47 -2.06 19.18
C ALA A 16 6.70 -2.86 19.63
N SER A 17 7.88 -2.52 19.13
CA SER A 17 9.11 -3.20 19.52
C SER A 17 9.71 -2.57 20.78
N LYS A 18 10.00 -3.41 21.77
CA LYS A 18 10.94 -3.09 22.85
C LYS A 18 12.26 -3.76 22.57
N ILE A 19 13.34 -3.00 22.68
CA ILE A 19 14.68 -3.55 22.68
C ILE A 19 14.92 -4.17 24.06
N ASP A 20 15.16 -5.45 24.09
CA ASP A 20 15.75 -6.09 25.27
C ASP A 20 17.23 -5.74 25.32
N TYR A 21 17.60 -4.83 26.22
CA TYR A 21 18.98 -4.36 26.37
C TYR A 21 19.94 -5.42 26.91
N GLU A 22 19.46 -6.52 27.47
CA GLU A 22 20.30 -7.61 27.95
C GLU A 22 20.65 -8.60 26.83
N THR A 23 19.73 -8.86 25.92
CA THR A 23 19.93 -9.86 24.85
C THR A 23 20.13 -9.25 23.48
N GLY A 24 19.90 -7.94 23.32
CA GLY A 24 19.85 -7.26 22.01
C GLY A 24 18.68 -7.72 21.13
N GLY A 25 17.83 -8.59 21.67
CA GLY A 25 16.64 -9.10 20.99
C GLY A 25 15.47 -8.11 21.04
N VAL A 26 14.63 -8.14 20.03
CA VAL A 26 13.37 -7.40 19.99
C VAL A 26 12.27 -8.35 20.46
N SER A 27 11.75 -8.14 21.67
CA SER A 27 10.58 -8.89 22.13
C SER A 27 9.30 -8.13 21.81
N ALA A 28 8.40 -8.77 21.09
CA ALA A 28 7.09 -8.22 20.80
C ALA A 28 6.10 -8.70 21.87
N GLN A 29 5.95 -7.91 22.93
CA GLN A 29 4.77 -8.02 23.78
C GLN A 29 3.76 -6.99 23.30
N PHE A 30 2.69 -7.44 22.67
CA PHE A 30 1.70 -6.56 22.06
C PHE A 30 0.34 -6.74 22.76
N THR A 31 0.15 -6.00 23.84
CA THR A 31 -1.08 -6.00 24.63
C THR A 31 -1.70 -4.60 24.69
N PRO A 32 -3.03 -4.49 24.91
CA PRO A 32 -3.67 -3.18 25.09
C PRO A 32 -3.02 -2.36 26.20
N SER A 33 -2.63 -2.99 27.31
CA SER A 33 -2.00 -2.33 28.45
C SER A 33 -0.65 -1.72 28.11
N GLU A 34 0.15 -2.38 27.25
CA GLU A 34 1.44 -1.87 26.82
C GLU A 34 1.31 -0.69 25.86
N ILE A 35 0.36 -0.76 24.93
CA ILE A 35 0.06 0.37 24.05
C ILE A 35 -0.43 1.57 24.87
N LEU A 36 -1.38 1.36 25.78
CA LEU A 36 -1.92 2.41 26.63
C LEU A 36 -0.87 2.99 27.60
N LYS A 37 0.13 2.20 28.00
CA LYS A 37 1.26 2.72 28.80
C LYS A 37 2.09 3.74 28.01
N ASN A 38 2.28 3.51 26.71
CA ASN A 38 3.07 4.39 25.85
C ASN A 38 2.22 5.53 25.24
N VAL A 39 0.92 5.28 25.02
CA VAL A 39 -0.01 6.22 24.37
C VAL A 39 -1.33 6.22 25.14
N PRO A 40 -1.35 6.76 26.37
CA PRO A 40 -2.53 6.71 27.25
C PRO A 40 -3.76 7.43 26.70
N GLU A 41 -3.57 8.38 25.80
CA GLU A 41 -4.63 9.12 25.14
C GLU A 41 -5.60 8.24 24.38
N LEU A 42 -5.13 7.11 23.83
CA LEU A 42 -5.96 6.16 23.09
C LEU A 42 -7.11 5.60 23.95
N GLY A 43 -6.90 5.41 25.23
CA GLY A 43 -7.93 4.91 26.16
C GLY A 43 -9.11 5.87 26.37
N LYS A 44 -8.93 7.16 26.02
CA LYS A 44 -10.01 8.17 26.05
C LYS A 44 -10.80 8.19 24.74
N ILE A 45 -10.24 7.61 23.66
CA ILE A 45 -10.83 7.63 22.31
C ILE A 45 -11.63 6.36 22.07
N ALA A 46 -11.08 5.19 22.43
CA ALA A 46 -11.68 3.90 22.14
C ALA A 46 -11.31 2.83 23.16
N ASN A 47 -12.11 1.76 23.20
CA ASN A 47 -11.71 0.50 23.82
C ASN A 47 -10.79 -0.23 22.84
N LEU A 48 -9.59 -0.58 23.28
CA LEU A 48 -8.60 -1.23 22.44
C LEU A 48 -8.61 -2.74 22.63
N GLU A 49 -8.60 -3.45 21.53
CA GLU A 49 -8.29 -4.88 21.47
C GLU A 49 -7.06 -5.07 20.61
N CYS A 50 -6.08 -5.81 21.09
CA CYS A 50 -4.80 -5.97 20.40
C CYS A 50 -4.54 -7.43 20.10
N LYS A 51 -4.05 -7.70 18.89
CA LYS A 51 -3.71 -9.05 18.43
C LYS A 51 -2.39 -9.04 17.68
N LEU A 52 -1.51 -9.93 18.06
CA LEU A 52 -0.27 -10.19 17.32
C LEU A 52 -0.59 -11.14 16.16
N ILE A 53 -0.45 -10.65 14.93
CA ILE A 53 -0.64 -11.45 13.72
C ILE A 53 0.68 -12.07 13.28
N SER A 54 1.72 -11.27 13.26
CA SER A 54 3.09 -11.65 12.93
C SER A 54 4.07 -10.62 13.50
N ASN A 55 5.34 -10.97 13.52
CA ASN A 55 6.41 -10.06 13.91
C ASN A 55 7.59 -10.27 12.97
N ILE A 56 7.42 -9.86 11.73
CA ILE A 56 8.42 -10.01 10.67
C ILE A 56 8.75 -8.66 10.05
N PHE A 57 9.93 -8.55 9.50
CA PHE A 57 10.31 -7.39 8.69
C PHE A 57 9.38 -7.28 7.49
N SER A 58 8.98 -6.06 7.14
CA SER A 58 7.99 -5.85 6.09
C SER A 58 8.46 -6.32 4.70
N GLU A 59 9.76 -6.30 4.44
CA GLU A 59 10.35 -6.81 3.21
C GLU A 59 10.25 -8.34 3.07
N ASP A 60 10.05 -9.07 4.15
CA ASP A 60 9.89 -10.53 4.17
C ASP A 60 8.43 -10.98 4.01
N LEU A 61 7.48 -10.05 3.92
CA LEU A 61 6.06 -10.37 3.72
C LEU A 61 5.83 -11.03 2.36
N THR A 62 4.93 -11.99 2.35
CA THR A 62 4.51 -12.74 1.16
C THR A 62 3.01 -12.63 0.93
N PHE A 63 2.51 -13.12 -0.18
CA PHE A 63 1.07 -13.17 -0.46
C PHE A 63 0.30 -13.99 0.59
N LYS A 64 0.93 -15.00 1.19
CA LYS A 64 0.39 -15.76 2.31
C LYS A 64 0.11 -14.86 3.53
N ASP A 65 1.00 -13.92 3.82
CA ASP A 65 0.85 -12.98 4.92
C ASP A 65 -0.28 -12.00 4.67
N TYR A 66 -0.45 -11.51 3.45
CA TYR A 66 -1.60 -10.69 3.07
C TYR A 66 -2.91 -11.45 3.22
N ASN A 67 -2.96 -12.70 2.80
CA ASN A 67 -4.12 -13.57 2.98
C ASN A 67 -4.47 -13.77 4.45
N LYS A 68 -3.48 -14.02 5.28
CA LYS A 68 -3.66 -14.16 6.73
C LYS A 68 -4.25 -12.89 7.34
N LEU A 69 -3.68 -11.74 6.98
CA LEU A 69 -4.14 -10.44 7.46
C LEU A 69 -5.59 -10.16 7.01
N ALA A 70 -5.91 -10.43 5.75
CA ALA A 70 -7.28 -10.26 5.22
C ALA A 70 -8.30 -11.10 6.00
N LYS A 71 -7.99 -12.36 6.31
CA LYS A 71 -8.85 -13.25 7.10
C LYS A 71 -9.04 -12.74 8.54
N GLU A 72 -8.00 -12.19 9.15
CA GLU A 72 -8.10 -11.62 10.49
C GLU A 72 -8.95 -10.35 10.50
N ILE A 73 -8.81 -9.47 9.51
CA ILE A 73 -9.66 -8.28 9.35
C ILE A 73 -11.12 -8.69 9.14
N GLU A 74 -11.39 -9.69 8.33
CA GLU A 74 -12.75 -10.22 8.13
C GLU A 74 -13.40 -10.66 9.45
N LYS A 75 -12.65 -11.32 10.32
CA LYS A 75 -13.12 -11.71 11.66
C LYS A 75 -13.49 -10.49 12.50
N GLU A 76 -12.66 -9.44 12.47
CA GLU A 76 -12.93 -8.21 13.20
C GLU A 76 -14.18 -7.48 12.67
N VAL A 77 -14.39 -7.46 11.36
CA VAL A 77 -15.61 -6.91 10.75
C VAL A 77 -16.85 -7.68 11.26
N LYS A 78 -16.79 -9.02 11.28
CA LYS A 78 -17.89 -9.87 11.78
C LYS A 78 -18.17 -9.66 13.27
N ARG A 79 -17.17 -9.29 14.05
CA ARG A 79 -17.32 -8.94 15.47
C ARG A 79 -17.93 -7.57 15.71
N GLY A 80 -18.05 -6.75 14.67
CA GLY A 80 -18.67 -5.42 14.75
C GLY A 80 -17.80 -4.34 15.37
N VAL A 81 -16.47 -4.44 15.26
CA VAL A 81 -15.56 -3.36 15.68
C VAL A 81 -15.79 -2.09 14.84
N LYS A 82 -15.52 -0.94 15.42
CA LYS A 82 -15.69 0.36 14.74
C LYS A 82 -14.68 0.55 13.59
N GLY A 83 -13.49 0.00 13.76
CA GLY A 83 -12.43 0.04 12.78
C GLY A 83 -11.23 -0.80 13.22
N VAL A 84 -10.29 -0.95 12.31
CA VAL A 84 -9.07 -1.72 12.50
C VAL A 84 -7.86 -0.83 12.22
N ILE A 85 -6.88 -0.86 13.12
CA ILE A 85 -5.55 -0.30 12.90
C ILE A 85 -4.59 -1.44 12.65
N ILE A 86 -3.83 -1.36 11.56
CA ILE A 86 -2.75 -2.30 11.26
C ILE A 86 -1.43 -1.61 11.56
N THR A 87 -0.71 -2.10 12.56
CA THR A 87 0.66 -1.64 12.81
C THR A 87 1.64 -2.46 11.99
N HIS A 88 2.53 -1.80 11.27
CA HIS A 88 3.28 -2.40 10.17
C HIS A 88 4.64 -1.72 10.01
N GLY A 89 5.64 -2.48 9.57
CA GLY A 89 6.92 -1.92 9.15
C GLY A 89 6.73 -0.97 7.95
N THR A 90 7.49 0.13 7.92
CA THR A 90 7.23 1.21 6.95
C THR A 90 7.74 0.92 5.54
N ASP A 91 8.74 0.05 5.38
CA ASP A 91 9.43 -0.13 4.09
C ASP A 91 8.51 -0.65 2.98
N THR A 92 7.61 -1.57 3.29
CA THR A 92 6.65 -2.11 2.34
C THR A 92 5.19 -1.96 2.79
N LEU A 93 4.90 -1.02 3.68
CA LEU A 93 3.55 -0.72 4.16
C LEU A 93 2.60 -0.42 2.99
N HIS A 94 3.06 0.31 2.00
CA HIS A 94 2.26 0.67 0.83
C HIS A 94 1.98 -0.51 -0.12
N TYR A 95 2.77 -1.58 -0.12
CA TYR A 95 2.41 -2.85 -0.77
C TYR A 95 1.23 -3.51 -0.05
N SER A 96 1.30 -3.59 1.26
CA SER A 96 0.26 -4.23 2.08
C SER A 96 -1.06 -3.46 2.03
N SER A 97 -1.01 -2.13 2.10
CA SER A 97 -2.22 -1.29 1.99
C SER A 97 -2.88 -1.42 0.62
N ALA A 98 -2.10 -1.52 -0.44
CA ALA A 98 -2.62 -1.79 -1.79
C ALA A 98 -3.24 -3.19 -1.86
N ALA A 99 -2.57 -4.22 -1.35
CA ALA A 99 -3.07 -5.59 -1.37
C ALA A 99 -4.44 -5.69 -0.67
N LEU A 100 -4.56 -5.19 0.54
CA LEU A 100 -5.81 -5.22 1.29
C LEU A 100 -6.90 -4.36 0.64
N SER A 101 -6.53 -3.27 -0.02
CA SER A 101 -7.48 -2.44 -0.80
C SER A 101 -8.15 -3.24 -1.91
N PHE A 102 -7.39 -4.02 -2.68
CA PHE A 102 -7.94 -4.86 -3.75
C PHE A 102 -8.68 -6.10 -3.23
N MET A 103 -8.17 -6.71 -2.15
CA MET A 103 -8.70 -7.99 -1.64
C MET A 103 -10.08 -7.85 -1.01
N PHE A 104 -10.49 -6.68 -0.55
CA PHE A 104 -11.81 -6.45 0.04
C PHE A 104 -12.79 -5.82 -0.95
N GLU A 105 -13.90 -6.48 -1.16
CA GLU A 105 -15.07 -5.92 -1.83
C GLU A 105 -16.13 -5.58 -0.76
N ASN A 106 -16.62 -4.35 -0.78
CA ASN A 106 -17.62 -3.83 0.17
C ASN A 106 -17.12 -3.85 1.64
N LEU A 107 -15.89 -3.44 1.88
CA LEU A 107 -15.37 -3.29 3.25
C LEU A 107 -16.16 -2.21 4.00
N PRO A 108 -16.88 -2.55 5.09
CA PRO A 108 -17.82 -1.62 5.71
C PRO A 108 -17.22 -0.73 6.80
N ILE A 109 -15.95 -0.93 7.15
CA ILE A 109 -15.25 -0.22 8.22
C ILE A 109 -13.93 0.35 7.72
N PRO A 110 -13.35 1.35 8.40
CA PRO A 110 -11.99 1.78 8.10
C PRO A 110 -10.97 0.74 8.56
N VAL A 111 -9.99 0.48 7.71
CA VAL A 111 -8.77 -0.27 7.99
C VAL A 111 -7.60 0.67 7.74
N VAL A 112 -6.93 1.07 8.81
CA VAL A 112 -5.92 2.12 8.78
C VAL A 112 -4.54 1.52 9.04
N PHE A 113 -3.65 1.58 8.06
CA PHE A 113 -2.25 1.18 8.20
C PHE A 113 -1.46 2.30 8.87
N VAL A 114 -0.72 1.94 9.89
CA VAL A 114 0.11 2.86 10.67
C VAL A 114 1.49 2.25 10.85
N GLY A 115 2.51 3.07 10.67
CA GLY A 115 3.88 2.70 10.96
C GLY A 115 4.57 3.75 11.84
N ALA A 116 5.84 3.52 12.14
CA ALA A 116 6.68 4.52 12.78
C ALA A 116 8.10 4.44 12.22
N GLN A 117 8.67 5.59 11.90
CA GLN A 117 10.04 5.68 11.42
C GLN A 117 11.05 5.57 12.57
N ARG A 118 10.60 5.88 13.79
CA ARG A 118 11.41 5.74 15.01
C ARG A 118 10.68 4.89 16.03
N SER A 119 11.43 4.03 16.74
CA SER A 119 10.86 3.15 17.76
C SER A 119 10.10 3.93 18.85
N SER A 120 9.05 3.33 19.38
CA SER A 120 8.13 3.94 20.35
C SER A 120 8.78 4.29 21.69
N ASP A 121 9.94 3.74 22.00
CA ASP A 121 10.74 4.00 23.21
C ASP A 121 11.63 5.25 23.10
N ARG A 122 11.71 5.87 21.92
CA ARG A 122 12.45 7.12 21.73
C ARG A 122 11.54 8.34 21.90
N GLY A 123 12.03 9.37 22.59
CA GLY A 123 11.31 10.63 22.80
C GLY A 123 10.95 11.41 21.54
N SER A 124 11.55 11.05 20.39
CA SER A 124 11.25 11.62 19.06
C SER A 124 10.44 10.68 18.17
N SER A 125 9.81 9.64 18.75
CA SER A 125 8.99 8.69 18.00
C SER A 125 7.76 9.35 17.39
N ASP A 126 7.46 8.98 16.15
CA ASP A 126 6.25 9.35 15.44
C ASP A 126 5.07 8.40 15.72
N ALA A 127 5.29 7.33 16.49
CA ALA A 127 4.31 6.29 16.75
C ALA A 127 3.03 6.83 17.42
N SER A 128 3.18 7.66 18.46
CA SER A 128 2.04 8.15 19.26
C SER A 128 1.06 8.97 18.43
N LEU A 129 1.54 9.98 17.71
CA LEU A 129 0.67 10.84 16.89
C LEU A 129 0.00 10.02 15.77
N ASN A 130 0.75 9.13 15.10
CA ASN A 130 0.19 8.29 14.04
C ASN A 130 -0.95 7.40 14.56
N LEU A 131 -0.78 6.78 15.72
CA LEU A 131 -1.82 5.94 16.35
C LEU A 131 -3.03 6.76 16.81
N ILE A 132 -2.80 7.90 17.46
CA ILE A 132 -3.89 8.78 17.94
C ILE A 132 -4.70 9.30 16.76
N CYS A 133 -4.05 9.82 15.74
CA CYS A 133 -4.72 10.33 14.55
C CYS A 133 -5.51 9.24 13.81
N ALA A 134 -4.97 8.01 13.72
CA ALA A 134 -5.69 6.88 13.15
C ALA A 134 -6.95 6.54 13.94
N ALA A 135 -6.86 6.46 15.28
CA ALA A 135 -8.00 6.21 16.15
C ALA A 135 -9.04 7.33 16.06
N GLN A 136 -8.61 8.59 16.07
CA GLN A 136 -9.49 9.75 15.90
C GLN A 136 -10.22 9.71 14.55
N PHE A 137 -9.54 9.37 13.47
CA PHE A 137 -10.17 9.26 12.15
C PHE A 137 -11.24 8.16 12.12
N ILE A 138 -10.96 7.00 12.72
CA ILE A 138 -11.92 5.89 12.83
C ILE A 138 -13.17 6.31 13.60
N VAL A 139 -13.01 7.03 14.71
CA VAL A 139 -14.14 7.35 15.61
C VAL A 139 -14.97 8.53 15.10
N ASN A 140 -14.31 9.53 14.49
CA ASN A 140 -14.93 10.80 14.13
C ASN A 140 -15.42 10.86 12.69
N THR A 141 -15.18 9.85 11.86
CA THR A 141 -15.65 9.80 10.48
C THR A 141 -16.46 8.55 10.21
N ASN A 142 -17.14 8.54 9.08
CA ASN A 142 -17.82 7.35 8.55
C ASN A 142 -17.05 6.71 7.37
N TYR A 143 -15.73 6.86 7.35
CA TYR A 143 -14.89 6.28 6.32
C TYR A 143 -15.00 4.76 6.30
N SER A 144 -15.03 4.18 5.11
CA SER A 144 -14.99 2.74 4.89
C SER A 144 -13.99 2.46 3.78
N GLY A 145 -13.03 1.59 4.06
CA GLY A 145 -11.97 1.25 3.11
C GLY A 145 -10.59 1.21 3.78
N VAL A 146 -9.58 0.99 2.97
CA VAL A 146 -8.18 0.88 3.41
C VAL A 146 -7.46 2.20 3.16
N CYS A 147 -6.80 2.72 4.19
CA CYS A 147 -6.00 3.93 4.10
C CYS A 147 -4.72 3.82 4.96
N VAL A 148 -3.86 4.81 4.82
CA VAL A 148 -2.61 4.96 5.56
C VAL A 148 -2.68 6.24 6.37
N CYS A 149 -2.24 6.21 7.63
CA CYS A 149 -2.16 7.36 8.52
C CYS A 149 -0.72 7.56 8.98
N MET A 150 -0.07 8.60 8.51
CA MET A 150 1.32 8.94 8.83
C MET A 150 1.48 10.46 8.95
N HIS A 151 2.53 10.90 9.64
CA HIS A 151 2.87 12.32 9.79
C HIS A 151 2.80 13.10 8.47
N LYS A 152 2.20 14.27 8.51
CA LYS A 152 2.20 15.20 7.38
C LYS A 152 3.56 15.87 7.17
N SER A 153 4.21 16.25 8.26
CA SER A 153 5.47 16.97 8.30
C SER A 153 6.40 16.42 9.39
N MET A 154 7.53 17.04 9.59
CA MET A 154 8.47 16.64 10.64
C MET A 154 8.02 17.04 12.05
N ASP A 155 7.03 17.91 12.17
CA ASP A 155 6.42 18.29 13.46
C ASP A 155 5.30 17.31 13.86
N ASP A 156 4.78 17.48 15.08
CA ASP A 156 3.73 16.63 15.65
C ASP A 156 2.34 17.30 15.63
N ASN A 157 2.04 18.07 14.58
CA ASN A 157 0.77 18.82 14.47
C ASN A 157 -0.37 17.97 13.89
N SER A 158 -0.09 17.22 12.83
CA SER A 158 -1.12 16.48 12.11
C SER A 158 -0.57 15.29 11.34
N CYS A 159 -1.49 14.38 10.96
CA CYS A 159 -1.25 13.28 10.06
C CYS A 159 -2.05 13.43 8.76
N LEU A 160 -1.54 12.84 7.70
CA LEU A 160 -2.28 12.62 6.46
C LEU A 160 -3.00 11.26 6.52
N ILE A 161 -4.22 11.25 6.03
CA ILE A 161 -4.95 10.04 5.68
C ILE A 161 -4.84 9.88 4.16
N ILE A 162 -4.17 8.85 3.73
CA ILE A 162 -3.85 8.62 2.32
C ILE A 162 -4.52 7.33 1.86
N SER A 163 -5.11 7.33 0.66
CA SER A 163 -5.65 6.10 0.07
C SER A 163 -4.60 4.99 0.05
N GLY A 164 -5.00 3.77 0.40
CA GLY A 164 -4.13 2.61 0.43
C GLY A 164 -3.50 2.24 -0.92
N VAL A 165 -4.03 2.76 -2.01
CA VAL A 165 -3.53 2.55 -3.38
C VAL A 165 -2.83 3.76 -3.98
N LYS A 166 -2.67 4.84 -3.20
CA LYS A 166 -1.98 6.08 -3.61
C LYS A 166 -0.85 6.48 -2.67
N ALA A 167 -0.65 5.73 -1.60
CA ALA A 167 0.42 6.01 -0.64
C ALA A 167 1.76 5.43 -1.09
N ARG A 168 2.83 6.15 -0.82
CA ARG A 168 4.18 5.66 -1.00
C ARG A 168 5.15 6.25 0.01
N LYS A 169 6.08 5.42 0.50
CA LYS A 169 7.25 5.87 1.25
C LYS A 169 8.25 6.49 0.29
N LEU A 170 8.50 7.79 0.42
CA LEU A 170 9.38 8.56 -0.48
C LEU A 170 10.69 8.99 0.17
N HIS A 171 10.87 8.73 1.45
CA HIS A 171 12.10 9.02 2.18
C HIS A 171 12.45 7.85 3.09
N SER A 172 13.74 7.53 3.21
CA SER A 172 14.20 6.37 3.97
C SER A 172 13.99 6.46 5.48
N SER A 173 13.90 7.67 6.05
CA SER A 173 13.94 7.85 7.50
C SER A 173 13.10 8.99 8.08
N ARG A 174 12.57 9.92 7.27
CA ARG A 174 11.77 11.06 7.76
C ARG A 174 10.42 10.59 8.29
N ARG A 175 9.90 11.27 9.31
CA ARG A 175 8.55 11.00 9.86
C ARG A 175 7.44 11.25 8.84
N ASP A 176 7.65 12.22 7.94
CA ASP A 176 6.73 12.58 6.85
C ASP A 176 7.07 11.89 5.52
N ALA A 177 7.66 10.70 5.59
CA ALA A 177 8.09 9.95 4.40
C ALA A 177 6.96 9.49 3.48
N PHE A 178 5.74 9.33 4.00
CA PHE A 178 4.59 8.88 3.21
C PHE A 178 3.84 10.06 2.61
N LYS A 179 3.65 10.00 1.30
CA LYS A 179 2.90 11.02 0.54
C LYS A 179 1.86 10.34 -0.35
N ALA A 180 0.82 11.08 -0.70
CA ALA A 180 -0.06 10.69 -1.80
C ALA A 180 0.66 10.91 -3.13
N VAL A 181 0.58 9.95 -4.03
CA VAL A 181 1.19 10.02 -5.36
C VAL A 181 0.10 10.02 -6.42
N ASN A 182 0.16 11.01 -7.31
CA ASN A 182 -0.84 11.23 -8.37
C ASN A 182 -2.27 11.38 -7.85
N ASP A 183 -2.41 11.87 -6.62
CA ASP A 183 -3.67 12.15 -5.96
C ASP A 183 -3.43 13.09 -4.78
N ILE A 184 -4.52 13.57 -4.18
CA ILE A 184 -4.50 14.33 -2.94
C ILE A 184 -4.80 13.39 -1.76
N PRO A 185 -4.32 13.70 -0.53
CA PRO A 185 -4.74 12.99 0.66
C PRO A 185 -6.27 13.00 0.83
N ILE A 186 -6.81 11.93 1.40
CA ILE A 186 -8.24 11.86 1.75
C ILE A 186 -8.58 12.95 2.75
N SER A 187 -7.74 13.09 3.78
CA SER A 187 -7.90 14.07 4.84
C SER A 187 -6.57 14.39 5.51
N GLU A 188 -6.52 15.53 6.17
CA GLU A 188 -5.53 15.86 7.19
C GLU A 188 -6.23 15.95 8.54
N ILE A 189 -5.69 15.31 9.57
CA ILE A 189 -6.31 15.22 10.89
C ILE A 189 -5.30 15.55 11.98
N ASP A 190 -5.73 16.31 12.99
CA ASP A 190 -4.93 16.63 14.16
C ASP A 190 -5.14 15.63 15.31
N ILE A 191 -4.35 15.77 16.36
CA ILE A 191 -4.39 14.91 17.55
C ILE A 191 -5.75 14.94 18.28
N LYS A 192 -6.52 16.03 18.13
CA LYS A 192 -7.85 16.19 18.72
C LYS A 192 -8.98 15.61 17.88
N GLY A 193 -8.65 15.07 16.70
CA GLY A 193 -9.61 14.50 15.78
C GLY A 193 -10.28 15.54 14.85
N LYS A 194 -9.77 16.76 14.81
CA LYS A 194 -10.24 17.77 13.88
C LYS A 194 -9.69 17.52 12.49
N ILE A 195 -10.58 17.46 11.51
CA ILE A 195 -10.20 17.44 10.10
C ILE A 195 -9.78 18.87 9.70
N LEU A 196 -8.52 19.02 9.34
CA LEU A 196 -7.92 20.31 8.97
C LEU A 196 -8.09 20.60 7.48
N SER A 197 -8.10 19.56 6.67
CA SER A 197 -8.37 19.62 5.23
C SER A 197 -8.92 18.29 4.72
N GLY A 198 -9.48 18.29 3.50
CA GLY A 198 -10.02 17.10 2.87
C GLY A 198 -11.43 16.73 3.33
N LYS A 199 -11.76 15.47 3.30
CA LYS A 199 -13.14 14.97 3.54
C LYS A 199 -13.31 14.47 4.97
N SER A 200 -14.48 14.74 5.54
CA SER A 200 -14.93 14.23 6.85
C SER A 200 -16.16 13.33 6.76
N LYS A 201 -16.85 13.36 5.62
CA LYS A 201 -18.04 12.54 5.35
C LYS A 201 -17.84 11.77 4.05
N PHE A 202 -18.26 10.52 4.06
CA PHE A 202 -18.05 9.58 2.96
C PHE A 202 -19.36 8.87 2.60
N SER A 203 -19.45 8.39 1.38
CA SER A 203 -20.58 7.58 0.95
C SER A 203 -20.61 6.25 1.71
N LYS A 204 -21.80 5.80 2.07
CA LYS A 204 -21.96 4.50 2.70
C LYS A 204 -21.63 3.41 1.69
N VAL A 205 -20.87 2.42 2.14
CA VAL A 205 -20.62 1.20 1.37
C VAL A 205 -21.83 0.29 1.47
N GLU A 206 -22.32 -0.17 0.33
CA GLU A 206 -23.46 -1.09 0.23
C GLU A 206 -22.98 -2.48 -0.20
N GLY A 207 -23.70 -3.52 0.23
CA GLY A 207 -23.38 -4.90 -0.10
C GLY A 207 -22.66 -5.64 1.02
N LYS A 208 -22.58 -6.97 0.85
CA LYS A 208 -21.83 -7.82 1.81
C LYS A 208 -20.35 -7.78 1.53
N LEU A 209 -19.57 -7.79 2.61
CA LEU A 209 -18.12 -7.98 2.54
C LEU A 209 -17.81 -9.30 1.82
N LYS A 210 -16.96 -9.21 0.81
CA LYS A 210 -16.30 -10.37 0.20
C LYS A 210 -14.79 -10.21 0.29
N VAL A 211 -14.10 -11.30 0.54
CA VAL A 211 -12.64 -11.34 0.63
C VAL A 211 -12.12 -12.17 -0.53
N HIS A 212 -11.31 -11.56 -1.37
CA HIS A 212 -10.65 -12.19 -2.51
C HIS A 212 -9.18 -12.45 -2.17
N LEU A 213 -8.83 -13.70 -1.93
CA LEU A 213 -7.48 -14.08 -1.57
C LEU A 213 -6.53 -14.11 -2.78
N LEU A 214 -5.26 -13.93 -2.52
CA LEU A 214 -4.20 -14.08 -3.51
C LEU A 214 -3.76 -15.54 -3.61
N LYS A 215 -3.39 -15.99 -4.80
CA LYS A 215 -2.70 -17.26 -4.99
C LYS A 215 -1.28 -17.16 -4.45
N GLU A 216 -0.94 -17.98 -3.48
CA GLU A 216 0.33 -17.90 -2.74
C GLU A 216 1.56 -18.21 -3.60
N ASN A 217 1.40 -19.06 -4.62
CA ASN A 217 2.48 -19.52 -5.51
C ASN A 217 2.66 -18.66 -6.77
N LEU A 218 1.95 -17.53 -6.87
CA LEU A 218 2.04 -16.64 -8.02
C LEU A 218 3.45 -16.06 -8.16
N LYS A 219 3.97 -16.10 -9.38
CA LYS A 219 5.24 -15.46 -9.73
C LYS A 219 4.96 -14.19 -10.51
N VAL A 220 5.02 -13.07 -9.86
CA VAL A 220 4.92 -11.74 -10.46
C VAL A 220 6.23 -11.01 -10.24
N GLY A 221 6.80 -10.45 -11.29
CA GLY A 221 8.08 -9.76 -11.23
C GLY A 221 7.97 -8.27 -11.48
N ILE A 222 9.03 -7.55 -11.14
CA ILE A 222 9.24 -6.15 -11.49
C ILE A 222 10.60 -6.07 -12.19
N LEU A 223 10.60 -5.57 -13.42
CA LEU A 223 11.81 -5.33 -14.21
C LEU A 223 11.97 -3.83 -14.45
N ARG A 224 13.04 -3.27 -13.92
CA ARG A 224 13.39 -1.86 -14.11
C ARG A 224 14.20 -1.68 -15.40
N GLY A 225 13.71 -0.85 -16.31
CA GLY A 225 14.44 -0.44 -17.49
C GLY A 225 15.58 0.53 -17.16
N HIS A 226 16.73 0.37 -17.81
CA HIS A 226 17.89 1.24 -17.61
C HIS A 226 18.83 1.23 -18.84
N PRO A 227 19.69 2.24 -18.99
CA PRO A 227 20.74 2.21 -20.03
C PRO A 227 21.66 0.99 -19.85
N HIS A 228 22.18 0.48 -20.96
CA HIS A 228 23.07 -0.68 -20.98
C HIS A 228 22.44 -1.99 -20.43
N MET A 229 21.13 -2.13 -20.62
CA MET A 229 20.37 -3.30 -20.18
C MET A 229 20.76 -4.54 -20.97
N ASN A 230 20.85 -5.69 -20.33
CA ASN A 230 21.16 -6.96 -20.96
C ASN A 230 19.90 -7.79 -21.21
N VAL A 231 19.86 -8.50 -22.35
CA VAL A 231 18.73 -9.39 -22.68
C VAL A 231 18.46 -10.43 -21.60
N LYS A 232 19.49 -10.91 -20.89
CA LYS A 232 19.35 -11.86 -19.78
C LYS A 232 18.51 -11.32 -18.63
N GLU A 233 18.52 -10.01 -18.39
CA GLU A 233 17.66 -9.37 -17.37
C GLU A 233 16.17 -9.54 -17.72
N VAL A 234 15.85 -9.61 -19.00
CA VAL A 234 14.49 -9.83 -19.50
C VAL A 234 14.15 -11.32 -19.48
N SER A 235 15.00 -12.15 -20.07
CA SER A 235 14.73 -13.59 -20.26
C SER A 235 14.62 -14.37 -18.95
N CYS A 236 15.18 -13.87 -17.84
CA CYS A 236 15.06 -14.55 -16.54
C CYS A 236 13.63 -14.60 -16.01
N PHE A 237 12.69 -13.80 -16.56
CA PHE A 237 11.29 -13.85 -16.19
C PHE A 237 10.45 -14.87 -16.97
N SER A 238 11.04 -15.62 -17.88
CA SER A 238 10.33 -16.75 -18.51
C SER A 238 9.79 -17.72 -17.45
N GLY A 239 8.54 -18.13 -17.60
CA GLY A 239 7.83 -18.95 -16.60
C GLY A 239 7.22 -18.20 -15.43
N PHE A 240 7.29 -16.88 -15.40
CA PHE A 240 6.49 -16.08 -14.48
C PHE A 240 5.03 -15.99 -14.94
N ASP A 241 4.15 -15.61 -14.05
CA ASP A 241 2.71 -15.45 -14.31
C ASP A 241 2.37 -14.03 -14.78
N GLY A 242 3.19 -13.04 -14.45
CA GLY A 242 3.04 -11.65 -14.84
C GLY A 242 4.28 -10.83 -14.55
N LEU A 243 4.42 -9.72 -15.24
CA LEU A 243 5.59 -8.84 -15.12
C LEU A 243 5.21 -7.37 -15.23
N ILE A 244 5.68 -6.59 -14.25
CA ILE A 244 5.64 -5.14 -14.32
C ILE A 244 6.94 -4.65 -14.94
N LEU A 245 6.81 -3.86 -16.00
CA LEU A 245 7.93 -3.15 -16.62
C LEU A 245 7.97 -1.74 -16.05
N GLU A 246 8.93 -1.47 -15.18
CA GLU A 246 9.15 -0.11 -14.66
C GLU A 246 10.04 0.66 -15.61
N GLY A 247 9.39 1.35 -16.55
CA GLY A 247 10.04 2.07 -17.63
C GLY A 247 10.56 3.45 -17.24
N THR A 248 11.30 4.06 -18.13
CA THR A 248 11.76 5.45 -18.01
C THR A 248 10.69 6.42 -18.52
N GLY A 249 10.63 7.61 -17.94
CA GLY A 249 9.77 8.69 -18.43
C GLY A 249 8.32 8.27 -18.62
N LEU A 250 7.80 8.39 -19.82
CA LEU A 250 6.40 8.06 -20.18
C LEU A 250 6.14 6.55 -20.38
N GLY A 251 7.06 5.69 -20.01
CA GLY A 251 6.96 4.24 -20.15
C GLY A 251 7.78 3.70 -21.31
N HIS A 252 9.10 3.81 -21.20
CA HIS A 252 10.04 3.37 -22.23
C HIS A 252 11.01 2.33 -21.71
N PHE A 253 11.46 1.49 -22.64
CA PHE A 253 12.54 0.52 -22.45
C PHE A 253 13.54 0.67 -23.60
N PRO A 254 14.82 0.30 -23.41
CA PRO A 254 15.80 0.31 -24.49
C PRO A 254 15.48 -0.81 -25.48
N ILE A 255 14.95 -0.47 -26.65
CA ILE A 255 14.52 -1.46 -27.67
C ILE A 255 15.09 -1.20 -29.06
N HIS A 256 15.77 -0.07 -29.25
CA HIS A 256 16.34 0.31 -30.54
C HIS A 256 17.84 0.04 -30.63
N GLU A 257 18.44 0.25 -31.80
CA GLU A 257 19.86 0.10 -32.06
C GLU A 257 20.40 -1.28 -31.67
N SER A 258 21.40 -1.31 -30.81
CA SER A 258 21.99 -2.54 -30.27
C SER A 258 21.04 -3.31 -29.31
N ASN A 259 19.92 -2.70 -28.93
CA ASN A 259 18.98 -3.26 -27.97
C ASN A 259 17.80 -4.01 -28.58
N LYS A 260 17.79 -4.26 -29.89
CA LYS A 260 16.72 -5.00 -30.58
C LYS A 260 16.45 -6.39 -30.00
N GLY A 261 17.44 -7.00 -29.37
CA GLY A 261 17.27 -8.25 -28.63
C GLY A 261 16.33 -8.15 -27.44
N ILE A 262 16.34 -7.00 -26.74
CA ILE A 262 15.43 -6.69 -25.62
C ILE A 262 13.99 -6.65 -26.12
N PHE A 263 13.74 -5.96 -27.24
CA PHE A 263 12.40 -5.92 -27.85
C PHE A 263 11.87 -7.32 -28.19
N LYS A 264 12.70 -8.13 -28.83
CA LYS A 264 12.33 -9.51 -29.20
C LYS A 264 11.98 -10.35 -27.98
N GLU A 265 12.77 -10.24 -26.92
CA GLU A 265 12.56 -11.00 -25.70
C GLU A 265 11.30 -10.55 -24.92
N LEU A 266 11.06 -9.23 -24.83
CA LEU A 266 9.82 -8.70 -24.26
C LEU A 266 8.59 -9.18 -25.04
N LYS A 267 8.64 -9.15 -26.38
CA LYS A 267 7.56 -9.66 -27.24
C LYS A 267 7.33 -11.16 -27.06
N LYS A 268 8.38 -11.94 -26.84
CA LYS A 268 8.29 -13.34 -26.50
C LYS A 268 7.61 -13.57 -25.16
N LEU A 269 8.03 -12.85 -24.10
CA LEU A 269 7.42 -12.93 -22.78
C LEU A 269 5.94 -12.56 -22.79
N SER A 270 5.54 -11.58 -23.61
CA SER A 270 4.14 -11.15 -23.72
C SER A 270 3.19 -12.27 -24.20
N LYS A 271 3.72 -13.31 -24.85
CA LYS A 271 2.94 -14.48 -25.23
C LYS A 271 2.75 -15.47 -24.06
N GLU A 272 3.62 -15.38 -23.06
CA GLU A 272 3.58 -16.24 -21.87
C GLU A 272 2.76 -15.61 -20.74
N MET A 273 2.83 -14.29 -20.60
CA MET A 273 2.25 -13.55 -19.46
C MET A 273 1.86 -12.12 -19.82
N PRO A 274 0.95 -11.48 -19.06
CA PRO A 274 0.71 -10.04 -19.21
C PRO A 274 1.93 -9.24 -18.78
N LEU A 275 2.29 -8.23 -19.58
CA LEU A 275 3.30 -7.23 -19.29
C LEU A 275 2.61 -5.88 -19.08
N VAL A 276 2.87 -5.21 -17.96
CA VAL A 276 2.26 -3.94 -17.58
C VAL A 276 3.33 -2.88 -17.39
N MET A 277 3.21 -1.76 -18.09
CA MET A 277 4.16 -0.65 -18.04
C MET A 277 3.80 0.32 -16.92
N THR A 278 4.77 0.63 -16.07
CA THR A 278 4.73 1.73 -15.10
C THR A 278 5.93 2.65 -15.31
N SER A 279 6.00 3.76 -14.58
CA SER A 279 7.14 4.68 -14.69
C SER A 279 7.95 4.74 -13.40
N GLN A 280 9.27 4.69 -13.55
CA GLN A 280 10.19 4.89 -12.44
C GLN A 280 10.28 6.36 -11.97
N THR A 281 9.61 7.27 -12.66
CA THR A 281 9.49 8.68 -12.22
C THR A 281 8.64 8.83 -10.96
N VAL A 282 7.85 7.80 -10.60
CA VAL A 282 6.90 7.78 -9.49
C VAL A 282 5.69 8.68 -9.75
N PHE A 283 5.91 9.97 -9.92
CA PHE A 283 4.86 10.95 -10.27
C PHE A 283 4.66 11.03 -11.78
N GLY A 284 3.44 11.34 -12.18
CA GLY A 284 3.01 11.40 -13.57
C GLY A 284 2.39 10.08 -14.02
N ARG A 285 2.27 9.91 -15.30
CA ARG A 285 1.60 8.75 -15.90
C ARG A 285 2.36 8.20 -17.09
N VAL A 286 2.10 6.94 -17.40
CA VAL A 286 2.50 6.30 -18.64
C VAL A 286 1.67 6.87 -19.79
N ASN A 287 2.33 7.25 -20.88
CA ASN A 287 1.70 7.63 -22.14
C ASN A 287 2.54 7.07 -23.29
N MET A 288 2.14 5.92 -23.79
CA MET A 288 2.89 5.17 -24.80
C MET A 288 2.60 5.66 -26.23
N ASP A 289 1.71 6.64 -26.42
CA ASP A 289 1.38 7.18 -27.73
C ASP A 289 2.38 8.25 -28.24
N VAL A 290 3.13 8.87 -27.33
CA VAL A 290 3.94 10.07 -27.63
C VAL A 290 5.16 9.73 -28.48
N TYR A 291 5.94 8.72 -28.10
CA TYR A 291 7.19 8.36 -28.76
C TYR A 291 7.12 7.01 -29.46
N SER A 292 7.96 6.83 -30.49
CA SER A 292 8.02 5.56 -31.25
C SER A 292 8.25 4.34 -30.36
N THR A 293 9.14 4.46 -29.40
CA THR A 293 9.42 3.38 -28.42
C THR A 293 8.14 2.94 -27.70
N GLY A 294 7.35 3.88 -27.21
CA GLY A 294 6.08 3.58 -26.55
C GLY A 294 5.08 2.94 -27.50
N ARG A 295 4.94 3.49 -28.71
CA ARG A 295 4.01 2.96 -29.72
C ARG A 295 4.34 1.53 -30.14
N GLU A 296 5.61 1.18 -30.25
CA GLU A 296 6.04 -0.19 -30.57
C GLU A 296 5.76 -1.15 -29.41
N LEU A 297 6.02 -0.72 -28.17
CA LEU A 297 5.78 -1.55 -26.98
C LEU A 297 4.30 -1.76 -26.71
N GLN A 298 3.44 -0.77 -26.92
CA GLN A 298 2.00 -0.90 -26.62
C GLN A 298 1.27 -1.92 -27.50
N GLU A 299 1.89 -2.44 -28.57
CA GLU A 299 1.34 -3.56 -29.33
C GLU A 299 1.13 -4.81 -28.46
N PHE A 300 1.95 -4.99 -27.41
CA PHE A 300 1.92 -6.17 -26.54
C PHE A 300 2.15 -5.87 -25.06
N VAL A 301 2.35 -4.61 -24.69
CA VAL A 301 2.48 -4.18 -23.28
C VAL A 301 1.28 -3.31 -22.92
N ILE A 302 0.70 -3.58 -21.75
CA ILE A 302 -0.49 -2.89 -21.26
C ILE A 302 -0.04 -1.66 -20.48
N SER A 303 -0.68 -0.51 -20.70
CA SER A 303 -0.42 0.70 -19.90
C SER A 303 -0.86 0.51 -18.44
N GLY A 304 0.02 0.83 -17.52
CA GLY A 304 -0.28 0.92 -16.08
C GLY A 304 -0.87 2.26 -15.66
N GLU A 305 -1.16 3.15 -16.60
CA GLU A 305 -1.74 4.47 -16.39
C GLU A 305 -0.89 5.31 -15.42
N ASP A 306 -1.46 5.82 -14.34
CA ASP A 306 -0.76 6.59 -13.31
C ASP A 306 -0.46 5.80 -12.04
N MET A 307 -0.63 4.47 -12.08
CA MET A 307 -0.36 3.63 -10.92
C MET A 307 1.12 3.65 -10.53
N LEU A 308 1.36 3.66 -9.24
CA LEU A 308 2.67 3.29 -8.69
C LEU A 308 3.06 1.88 -9.16
N THR A 309 4.34 1.64 -9.38
CA THR A 309 4.87 0.31 -9.72
C THR A 309 4.41 -0.75 -8.72
N GLU A 310 4.47 -0.45 -7.43
CA GLU A 310 4.08 -1.33 -6.33
C GLU A 310 2.58 -1.66 -6.38
N VAL A 311 1.76 -0.68 -6.69
CA VAL A 311 0.31 -0.85 -6.84
C VAL A 311 -0.04 -1.68 -8.06
N ALA A 312 0.60 -1.43 -9.19
CA ALA A 312 0.42 -2.23 -10.40
C ALA A 312 0.85 -3.70 -10.19
N PHE A 313 1.96 -3.92 -9.47
CA PHE A 313 2.42 -5.25 -9.06
C PHE A 313 1.35 -5.99 -8.25
N ILE A 314 0.81 -5.36 -7.23
CA ILE A 314 -0.24 -5.94 -6.39
C ILE A 314 -1.54 -6.16 -7.18
N LYS A 315 -1.96 -5.17 -7.98
CA LYS A 315 -3.17 -5.30 -8.81
C LYS A 315 -3.06 -6.46 -9.79
N LEU A 316 -1.91 -6.61 -10.43
CA LEU A 316 -1.65 -7.73 -11.34
C LEU A 316 -1.75 -9.07 -10.61
N ALA A 317 -1.14 -9.20 -9.44
CA ALA A 317 -1.25 -10.40 -8.62
C ALA A 317 -2.71 -10.70 -8.21
N PHE A 318 -3.45 -9.67 -7.81
CA PHE A 318 -4.87 -9.77 -7.48
C PHE A 318 -5.71 -10.24 -8.67
N LEU A 319 -5.53 -9.66 -9.84
CA LEU A 319 -6.26 -10.02 -11.05
C LEU A 319 -5.91 -11.43 -11.52
N LEU A 320 -4.64 -11.80 -11.52
CA LEU A 320 -4.21 -13.16 -11.86
C LEU A 320 -4.76 -14.21 -10.90
N SER A 321 -4.97 -13.85 -9.64
CA SER A 321 -5.54 -14.73 -8.63
C SER A 321 -7.05 -14.93 -8.79
N ASN A 322 -7.80 -13.88 -9.15
CA ASN A 322 -9.26 -13.85 -9.05
C ASN A 322 -9.99 -13.63 -10.38
N PHE A 323 -9.33 -12.98 -11.35
CA PHE A 323 -9.94 -12.54 -12.63
C PHE A 323 -8.98 -12.75 -13.79
N LYS A 324 -8.37 -13.93 -13.87
CA LYS A 324 -7.29 -14.22 -14.82
C LYS A 324 -7.65 -13.97 -16.29
N LYS A 325 -8.90 -14.22 -16.68
CA LYS A 325 -9.37 -14.02 -18.06
C LYS A 325 -9.59 -12.55 -18.41
N GLU A 326 -9.81 -11.70 -17.41
CA GLU A 326 -10.13 -10.28 -17.55
C GLU A 326 -8.93 -9.36 -17.25
N VAL A 327 -7.72 -9.91 -17.06
CA VAL A 327 -6.52 -9.10 -16.70
C VAL A 327 -6.30 -7.94 -17.66
N ASN A 328 -6.35 -8.20 -18.96
CA ASN A 328 -6.05 -7.18 -19.97
C ASN A 328 -7.01 -5.98 -19.94
N SER A 329 -8.27 -6.19 -19.58
CA SER A 329 -9.24 -5.11 -19.43
C SER A 329 -9.18 -4.47 -18.05
N LEU A 330 -9.22 -5.27 -16.98
CA LEU A 330 -9.35 -4.78 -15.61
C LEU A 330 -8.09 -4.06 -15.10
N ILE A 331 -6.90 -4.37 -15.65
CA ILE A 331 -5.68 -3.70 -15.23
C ILE A 331 -5.71 -2.18 -15.49
N ARG A 332 -6.42 -1.75 -16.52
CA ARG A 332 -6.58 -0.35 -16.91
C ARG A 332 -7.84 0.31 -16.34
N GLU A 333 -8.70 -0.44 -15.68
CA GLU A 333 -9.89 0.08 -15.03
C GLU A 333 -9.58 0.50 -13.59
N ASP A 334 -10.17 1.60 -13.15
CA ASP A 334 -10.09 2.04 -11.76
C ASP A 334 -11.01 1.20 -10.89
N LEU A 335 -10.44 0.38 -10.01
CA LEU A 335 -11.18 -0.53 -9.12
C LEU A 335 -11.33 0.01 -7.70
N LYS A 336 -10.30 0.71 -7.20
CA LYS A 336 -10.19 1.16 -5.80
C LYS A 336 -9.69 2.60 -5.65
N GLY A 337 -9.71 3.37 -6.71
CA GLY A 337 -9.14 4.72 -6.75
C GLY A 337 -7.65 4.73 -7.08
N GLU A 338 -7.10 3.64 -7.61
CA GLU A 338 -5.69 3.51 -7.99
C GLU A 338 -5.34 4.21 -9.30
N ILE A 339 -6.32 4.51 -10.14
CA ILE A 339 -6.12 5.18 -11.42
C ILE A 339 -6.90 6.49 -11.46
N ASN A 340 -6.21 7.59 -11.69
CA ASN A 340 -6.79 8.89 -12.00
C ASN A 340 -6.71 9.18 -13.49
N LYS A 341 -7.81 9.64 -14.08
CA LYS A 341 -7.88 9.97 -15.51
C LYS A 341 -7.11 11.23 -15.87
N ARG A 342 -6.86 12.10 -14.89
CA ARG A 342 -6.13 13.36 -15.05
C ARG A 342 -4.94 13.38 -14.11
N ILE A 343 -3.86 14.05 -14.53
CA ILE A 343 -2.71 14.31 -13.68
C ILE A 343 -3.16 15.23 -12.54
N SER A 344 -2.76 14.91 -11.31
CA SER A 344 -2.97 15.75 -10.16
C SER A 344 -2.07 16.98 -10.22
N ASP A 345 -2.57 18.12 -9.78
CA ASP A 345 -1.77 19.34 -9.60
C ASP A 345 -0.82 19.22 -8.41
N GLU A 346 -1.06 18.26 -7.51
CA GLU A 346 -0.22 17.97 -6.37
C GLU A 346 1.09 17.27 -6.81
N PHE A 347 2.19 17.90 -6.45
CA PHE A 347 3.53 17.38 -6.63
C PHE A 347 4.35 17.71 -5.40
N LEU A 348 4.87 16.78 -4.65
CA LEU A 348 5.66 16.90 -3.41
C LEU A 348 5.55 18.21 -2.60
#